data_20ee4e2378d6c6ad3669601700e836e5
#
_entry.id   20ee4e2378d6c6ad3669601700e836e5
#
_cell.length_a   1.000
_cell.length_b   1.000
_cell.length_c   1.000
_cell.angle_alpha   90.00
_cell.angle_beta   90.00
_cell.angle_gamma   90.00
#
_symmetry.space_group_name_H-M   'P 1'
#
loop_
_entity.id
_entity.type
_entity.pdbx_description
1 polymer ?
#
loop_
_entity_poly.entity_id
_entity_poly.type
_entity_poly.pdbx_seq_one_letter_code
_entity_poly.pdbx_strand_id
1 'polypeptide(L)'
;MIEDMAEIVHLNDLCDRLGLDTITAGNLCGLTIEAGLRGRIPPVLRYNDPQGCAALLRDMAARQGAGEVLAQGIRHAAREWDLEDVAVHVKGMEPPGYDPRALQGMGLSYATTARGACHLRTTFYKPELAGIIPPDQVEGKAELLIDFEDRLALFDCLILCRFYRDMYTWEELGQLMTCLTGAGGDKAALQRLGARAVQLTREFNLREGLTPDQDRLPRRLTREALPDGRSLKKEAMDRMVADYYRLRGWNAPENSTAEV
;
A
#
# COMPACT_ATOMS: atom_id res chain seq x y z
N MET A 1 17.48 -7.28 9.40
CA MET A 1 16.14 -7.75 9.83
C MET A 1 16.28 -8.43 11.18
N ILE A 2 15.23 -8.47 11.96
CA ILE A 2 15.15 -9.32 13.17
C ILE A 2 14.84 -10.73 12.69
N GLU A 3 15.61 -11.71 13.13
CA GLU A 3 15.52 -13.11 12.65
C GLU A 3 14.85 -14.03 13.66
N ASP A 4 14.88 -13.64 14.94
CA ASP A 4 14.23 -14.42 16.01
C ASP A 4 12.71 -14.16 16.02
N MET A 5 11.94 -15.23 15.85
CA MET A 5 10.48 -15.17 15.84
C MET A 5 9.91 -14.73 17.20
N ALA A 6 10.53 -15.12 18.31
CA ALA A 6 10.07 -14.72 19.64
C ALA A 6 10.18 -13.19 19.83
N GLU A 7 11.26 -12.59 19.32
CA GLU A 7 11.44 -11.14 19.34
C GLU A 7 10.45 -10.42 18.42
N ILE A 8 10.11 -10.99 17.26
CA ILE A 8 9.07 -10.44 16.36
C ILE A 8 7.72 -10.47 17.05
N VAL A 9 7.35 -11.58 17.70
CA VAL A 9 6.10 -11.70 18.45
C VAL A 9 6.05 -10.70 19.61
N HIS A 10 7.17 -10.53 20.34
CA HIS A 10 7.27 -9.54 21.40
C HIS A 10 7.06 -8.10 20.90
N LEU A 11 7.69 -7.73 19.78
CA LEU A 11 7.52 -6.39 19.20
C LEU A 11 6.11 -6.15 18.67
N ASN A 12 5.46 -7.18 18.12
CA ASN A 12 4.06 -7.10 17.71
C ASN A 12 3.13 -6.87 18.93
N ASP A 13 3.27 -7.67 20.00
CA ASP A 13 2.52 -7.48 21.25
C ASP A 13 2.76 -6.08 21.85
N LEU A 14 3.99 -5.59 21.77
CA LEU A 14 4.33 -4.24 22.22
C LEU A 14 3.62 -3.16 21.41
N CYS A 15 3.57 -3.28 20.07
CA CYS A 15 2.83 -2.37 19.21
C CYS A 15 1.34 -2.34 19.59
N ASP A 16 0.73 -3.52 19.76
CA ASP A 16 -0.69 -3.65 20.16
C ASP A 16 -0.97 -2.95 21.50
N ARG A 17 -0.10 -3.17 22.50
CA ARG A 17 -0.23 -2.52 23.83
C ARG A 17 -0.04 -1.02 23.78
N LEU A 18 0.80 -0.51 22.88
CA LEU A 18 1.07 0.91 22.73
C LEU A 18 0.09 1.61 21.76
N GLY A 19 -0.78 0.85 21.07
CA GLY A 19 -1.70 1.37 20.08
C GLY A 19 -1.02 1.81 18.79
N LEU A 20 0.09 1.16 18.41
CA LEU A 20 0.85 1.43 17.22
C LEU A 20 0.55 0.43 16.10
N ASP A 21 0.40 0.90 14.87
CA ASP A 21 0.32 0.02 13.69
C ASP A 21 1.66 -0.68 13.46
N THR A 22 1.64 -2.01 13.33
CA THR A 22 2.86 -2.82 13.22
C THR A 22 3.60 -2.62 11.90
N ILE A 23 2.88 -2.32 10.81
CA ILE A 23 3.49 -2.03 9.49
C ILE A 23 4.22 -0.69 9.55
N THR A 24 3.54 0.34 10.03
CA THR A 24 4.13 1.67 10.24
C THR A 24 5.32 1.60 11.19
N ALA A 25 5.20 0.91 12.33
CA ALA A 25 6.28 0.75 13.31
C ALA A 25 7.54 0.15 12.68
N GLY A 26 7.42 -0.93 11.90
CA GLY A 26 8.53 -1.55 11.20
C GLY A 26 9.19 -0.63 10.16
N ASN A 27 8.39 0.08 9.39
CA ASN A 27 8.89 1.04 8.38
C ASN A 27 9.58 2.25 9.02
N LEU A 28 9.04 2.78 10.12
CA LEU A 28 9.66 3.88 10.86
C LEU A 28 10.98 3.46 11.54
N CYS A 29 11.07 2.24 12.06
CA CYS A 29 12.35 1.68 12.51
C CYS A 29 13.36 1.63 11.35
N GLY A 30 12.94 1.17 10.16
CA GLY A 30 13.79 1.16 8.97
C GLY A 30 14.25 2.56 8.56
N LEU A 31 13.36 3.55 8.56
CA LEU A 31 13.70 4.95 8.28
C LEU A 31 14.69 5.51 9.30
N THR A 32 14.53 5.17 10.57
CA THR A 32 15.44 5.59 11.66
C THR A 32 16.85 5.02 11.46
N ILE A 33 16.97 3.75 11.07
CA ILE A 33 18.26 3.15 10.72
C ILE A 33 18.90 3.89 9.54
N GLU A 34 18.14 4.15 8.49
CA GLU A 34 18.60 4.89 7.29
C GLU A 34 19.07 6.30 7.67
N ALA A 35 18.33 7.00 8.54
CA ALA A 35 18.70 8.33 9.05
C ALA A 35 20.06 8.31 9.77
N GLY A 36 20.27 7.33 10.64
CA GLY A 36 21.54 7.14 11.33
C GLY A 36 22.70 6.81 10.39
N LEU A 37 22.48 5.89 9.43
CA LEU A 37 23.50 5.51 8.45
C LEU A 37 23.89 6.67 7.52
N ARG A 38 22.99 7.59 7.24
CA ARG A 38 23.23 8.79 6.42
C ARG A 38 23.72 10.00 7.25
N GLY A 39 23.90 9.84 8.56
CA GLY A 39 24.34 10.91 9.44
C GLY A 39 23.34 12.06 9.62
N ARG A 40 22.06 11.80 9.38
CA ARG A 40 20.99 12.79 9.57
C ARG A 40 20.60 12.94 11.04
N ILE A 41 20.73 11.86 11.79
CA ILE A 41 20.58 11.82 13.24
C ILE A 41 21.70 10.99 13.86
N PRO A 42 21.99 11.08 15.16
CA PRO A 42 22.83 10.10 15.84
C PRO A 42 22.28 8.68 15.62
N PRO A 43 23.13 7.66 15.49
CA PRO A 43 22.68 6.27 15.24
C PRO A 43 22.03 5.68 16.51
N VAL A 44 20.72 5.79 16.62
CA VAL A 44 19.92 5.33 17.76
C VAL A 44 19.41 3.90 17.60
N LEU A 45 19.44 3.35 16.37
CA LEU A 45 18.95 2.02 16.05
C LEU A 45 19.84 1.34 15.01
N ARG A 46 19.97 0.01 15.08
CA ARG A 46 20.70 -0.83 14.13
C ARG A 46 19.86 -1.97 13.62
N TYR A 47 20.30 -2.59 12.51
CA TYR A 47 19.69 -3.84 12.05
C TYR A 47 19.90 -4.96 13.08
N ASN A 48 18.91 -5.84 13.21
CA ASN A 48 18.89 -6.97 14.15
C ASN A 48 19.07 -6.55 15.63
N ASP A 49 18.44 -5.45 16.01
CA ASP A 49 18.42 -4.89 17.37
C ASP A 49 16.98 -4.82 17.90
N PRO A 50 16.43 -5.94 18.40
CA PRO A 50 15.05 -5.97 18.90
C PRO A 50 14.84 -5.10 20.13
N GLN A 51 15.85 -4.98 21.02
CA GLN A 51 15.80 -4.14 22.20
C GLN A 51 15.77 -2.65 21.83
N GLY A 52 16.58 -2.25 20.85
CA GLY A 52 16.54 -0.89 20.29
C GLY A 52 15.21 -0.58 19.61
N CYS A 53 14.64 -1.53 18.85
CA CYS A 53 13.29 -1.40 18.30
C CYS A 53 12.25 -1.20 19.41
N ALA A 54 12.26 -2.04 20.46
CA ALA A 54 11.32 -1.92 21.56
C ALA A 54 11.45 -0.59 22.32
N ALA A 55 12.67 -0.08 22.50
CA ALA A 55 12.91 1.24 23.08
C ALA A 55 12.32 2.35 22.19
N LEU A 56 12.61 2.33 20.88
CA LEU A 56 12.11 3.31 19.93
C LEU A 56 10.56 3.31 19.85
N LEU A 57 9.91 2.14 19.90
CA LEU A 57 8.45 2.05 19.94
C LEU A 57 7.86 2.73 21.19
N ARG A 58 8.51 2.55 22.36
CA ARG A 58 8.10 3.26 23.59
C ARG A 58 8.32 4.77 23.48
N ASP A 59 9.44 5.19 22.89
CA ASP A 59 9.73 6.60 22.65
C ASP A 59 8.72 7.24 21.69
N MET A 60 8.27 6.51 20.65
CA MET A 60 7.19 6.97 19.77
C MET A 60 5.89 7.17 20.54
N ALA A 61 5.49 6.19 21.35
CA ALA A 61 4.26 6.28 22.14
C ALA A 61 4.33 7.41 23.19
N ALA A 62 5.50 7.61 23.79
CA ALA A 62 5.76 8.65 24.79
C ALA A 62 6.10 10.03 24.17
N ARG A 63 6.29 10.11 22.85
CA ARG A 63 6.74 11.30 22.12
C ARG A 63 8.03 11.87 22.69
N GLN A 64 9.06 11.05 22.78
CA GLN A 64 10.38 11.41 23.35
C GLN A 64 11.49 11.19 22.33
N GLY A 65 12.52 12.06 22.34
CA GLY A 65 13.68 11.94 21.47
C GLY A 65 13.32 11.80 19.98
N ALA A 66 13.88 10.81 19.30
CA ALA A 66 13.53 10.50 17.91
C ALA A 66 12.05 10.10 17.75
N GLY A 67 11.45 9.53 18.81
CA GLY A 67 10.04 9.14 18.83
C GLY A 67 9.07 10.30 18.67
N GLU A 68 9.42 11.52 19.11
CA GLU A 68 8.60 12.73 18.89
C GLU A 68 8.41 13.04 17.40
N VAL A 69 9.47 12.91 16.61
CA VAL A 69 9.45 13.13 15.17
C VAL A 69 8.66 12.00 14.47
N LEU A 70 8.95 10.74 14.85
CA LEU A 70 8.31 9.56 14.26
C LEU A 70 6.81 9.48 14.56
N ALA A 71 6.37 9.92 15.74
CA ALA A 71 4.96 9.94 16.13
C ALA A 71 4.09 10.84 15.23
N GLN A 72 4.70 11.72 14.44
CA GLN A 72 4.01 12.56 13.46
C GLN A 72 3.90 11.90 12.07
N GLY A 73 4.40 10.66 11.91
CA GLY A 73 4.33 9.83 10.71
C GLY A 73 5.49 10.04 9.74
N ILE A 74 5.58 9.12 8.80
CA ILE A 74 6.72 9.01 7.86
C ILE A 74 6.97 10.27 7.03
N ARG A 75 5.91 10.97 6.60
CA ARG A 75 6.07 12.21 5.82
C ARG A 75 6.77 13.31 6.61
N HIS A 76 6.42 13.44 7.89
CA HIS A 76 7.04 14.42 8.76
C HIS A 76 8.48 14.02 9.05
N ALA A 77 8.72 12.79 9.46
CA ALA A 77 10.05 12.29 9.76
C ALA A 77 11.00 12.38 8.55
N ALA A 78 10.51 12.05 7.36
CA ALA A 78 11.31 12.13 6.14
C ALA A 78 11.73 13.58 5.82
N ARG A 79 10.85 14.56 6.02
CA ARG A 79 11.17 15.98 5.84
C ARG A 79 12.14 16.48 6.90
N GLU A 80 11.86 16.19 8.16
CA GLU A 80 12.68 16.64 9.28
C GLU A 80 14.11 16.12 9.18
N TRP A 81 14.29 14.91 8.66
CA TRP A 81 15.60 14.26 8.54
C TRP A 81 16.21 14.34 7.13
N ASP A 82 15.58 15.10 6.20
CA ASP A 82 16.05 15.21 4.81
C ASP A 82 16.21 13.81 4.14
N LEU A 83 15.17 13.00 4.20
CA LEU A 83 15.11 11.62 3.70
C LEU A 83 13.95 11.39 2.71
N GLU A 84 13.35 12.44 2.15
CA GLU A 84 12.18 12.35 1.25
C GLU A 84 12.49 11.53 -0.01
N ASP A 85 13.75 11.50 -0.43
CA ASP A 85 14.21 10.74 -1.60
C ASP A 85 14.26 9.22 -1.37
N VAL A 86 14.36 8.78 -0.13
CA VAL A 86 14.48 7.36 0.26
C VAL A 86 13.33 6.83 1.10
N ALA A 87 12.50 7.69 1.64
CA ALA A 87 11.33 7.28 2.41
C ALA A 87 10.34 6.50 1.53
N VAL A 88 9.88 5.35 2.04
CA VAL A 88 8.99 4.45 1.30
C VAL A 88 7.58 4.58 1.84
N HIS A 89 6.76 5.36 1.16
CA HIS A 89 5.33 5.51 1.44
C HIS A 89 4.57 5.97 0.19
N VAL A 90 3.29 5.68 0.12
CA VAL A 90 2.37 6.27 -0.86
C VAL A 90 1.29 7.03 -0.10
N LYS A 91 1.11 8.29 -0.43
CA LYS A 91 0.12 9.19 0.24
C LYS A 91 0.28 9.27 1.77
N GLY A 92 1.47 8.93 2.30
CA GLY A 92 1.78 8.94 3.73
C GLY A 92 1.56 7.59 4.43
N MET A 93 1.13 6.57 3.72
CA MET A 93 0.98 5.20 4.23
C MET A 93 2.15 4.34 3.77
N GLU A 94 2.78 3.67 4.70
CA GLU A 94 3.87 2.74 4.46
C GLU A 94 3.35 1.39 3.92
N PRO A 95 4.06 0.77 2.95
CA PRO A 95 3.66 -0.54 2.44
C PRO A 95 4.03 -1.67 3.41
N PRO A 96 3.23 -2.74 3.44
CA PRO A 96 3.65 -4.00 4.04
C PRO A 96 4.73 -4.69 3.20
N GLY A 97 5.21 -5.86 3.63
CA GLY A 97 6.32 -6.60 3.04
C GLY A 97 6.09 -7.20 1.64
N TYR A 98 5.09 -6.72 0.88
CA TYR A 98 4.88 -7.07 -0.53
C TYR A 98 5.59 -6.05 -1.41
N ASP A 99 6.85 -6.34 -1.75
CA ASP A 99 7.70 -5.39 -2.48
C ASP A 99 7.26 -5.24 -3.94
N PRO A 100 6.99 -4.02 -4.42
CA PRO A 100 6.57 -3.76 -5.81
C PRO A 100 7.59 -4.16 -6.88
N ARG A 101 8.87 -4.29 -6.52
CA ARG A 101 9.91 -4.76 -7.43
C ARG A 101 9.81 -6.25 -7.72
N ALA A 102 9.18 -6.99 -6.80
CA ALA A 102 8.91 -8.42 -6.93
C ALA A 102 7.48 -8.70 -7.40
N LEU A 103 6.52 -7.85 -7.02
CA LEU A 103 5.08 -7.98 -7.29
C LEU A 103 4.58 -6.64 -7.88
N GLN A 104 4.78 -6.45 -9.19
CA GLN A 104 4.57 -5.15 -9.85
C GLN A 104 3.10 -4.69 -9.81
N GLY A 105 2.15 -5.63 -9.79
CA GLY A 105 0.74 -5.30 -9.62
C GLY A 105 0.40 -4.80 -8.21
N MET A 106 1.15 -5.21 -7.19
CA MET A 106 1.06 -4.53 -5.89
C MET A 106 1.56 -3.10 -5.97
N GLY A 107 2.57 -2.81 -6.81
CA GLY A 107 3.00 -1.44 -7.10
C GLY A 107 1.87 -0.60 -7.67
N LEU A 108 1.16 -1.12 -8.68
CA LEU A 108 -0.01 -0.47 -9.26
C LEU A 108 -1.08 -0.24 -8.20
N SER A 109 -1.40 -1.27 -7.39
CA SER A 109 -2.34 -1.16 -6.29
C SER A 109 -1.96 -0.06 -5.31
N TYR A 110 -0.71 -0.02 -4.82
CA TYR A 110 -0.26 1.00 -3.88
C TYR A 110 -0.36 2.41 -4.46
N ALA A 111 0.00 2.60 -5.71
CA ALA A 111 -0.06 3.90 -6.36
C ALA A 111 -1.50 4.42 -6.49
N THR A 112 -2.43 3.58 -6.96
CA THR A 112 -3.80 3.99 -7.33
C THR A 112 -4.81 3.94 -6.19
N THR A 113 -4.54 3.16 -5.14
CA THR A 113 -5.46 3.01 -4.00
C THR A 113 -5.73 4.35 -3.30
N ALA A 114 -6.98 4.58 -2.98
CA ALA A 114 -7.48 5.83 -2.40
C ALA A 114 -6.76 6.28 -1.11
N ARG A 115 -6.27 5.33 -0.30
CA ARG A 115 -5.61 5.61 0.99
C ARG A 115 -4.09 5.48 0.98
N GLY A 116 -3.48 5.04 -0.12
CA GLY A 116 -2.04 4.85 -0.23
C GLY A 116 -1.61 3.38 -0.27
N ALA A 117 -0.44 3.02 0.28
CA ALA A 117 0.17 1.70 0.15
C ALA A 117 -0.59 0.59 0.90
N CYS A 118 -1.87 0.41 0.62
CA CYS A 118 -2.74 -0.56 1.27
C CYS A 118 -2.78 -1.89 0.51
N HIS A 119 -2.35 -2.98 1.16
CA HIS A 119 -2.41 -4.32 0.57
C HIS A 119 -3.82 -4.95 0.58
N LEU A 120 -4.75 -4.39 1.36
CA LEU A 120 -6.08 -4.98 1.54
C LEU A 120 -7.12 -4.49 0.52
N ARG A 121 -6.90 -3.32 -0.13
CA ARG A 121 -7.89 -2.75 -1.06
C ARG A 121 -8.07 -3.59 -2.31
N THR A 122 -7.02 -4.25 -2.78
CA THR A 122 -7.06 -5.12 -3.95
C THR A 122 -6.60 -6.55 -3.66
N THR A 123 -5.78 -6.75 -2.62
CA THR A 123 -5.08 -8.01 -2.32
C THR A 123 -4.34 -8.60 -3.53
N PHE A 124 -3.82 -7.74 -4.41
CA PHE A 124 -3.32 -8.11 -5.73
C PHE A 124 -2.03 -8.98 -5.72
N TYR A 125 -1.37 -9.10 -4.58
CA TYR A 125 -0.32 -10.09 -4.39
C TYR A 125 -0.79 -11.53 -4.63
N LYS A 126 -2.09 -11.81 -4.44
CA LYS A 126 -2.63 -13.16 -4.62
C LYS A 126 -2.59 -13.65 -6.06
N PRO A 127 -3.15 -12.93 -7.06
CA PRO A 127 -3.09 -13.40 -8.44
C PRO A 127 -1.64 -13.47 -8.97
N GLU A 128 -0.73 -12.63 -8.51
CA GLU A 128 0.68 -12.69 -8.90
C GLU A 128 1.38 -13.91 -8.27
N LEU A 129 1.19 -14.18 -6.98
CA LEU A 129 1.77 -15.35 -6.30
C LEU A 129 1.14 -16.67 -6.75
N ALA A 130 -0.12 -16.66 -7.15
CA ALA A 130 -0.80 -17.84 -7.71
C ALA A 130 -0.50 -18.09 -9.19
N GLY A 131 0.29 -17.23 -9.84
CA GLY A 131 0.64 -17.37 -11.25
C GLY A 131 -0.52 -17.11 -12.22
N ILE A 132 -1.58 -16.43 -11.77
CA ILE A 132 -2.71 -16.02 -12.64
C ILE A 132 -2.23 -14.95 -13.63
N ILE A 133 -1.36 -14.07 -13.18
CA ILE A 133 -0.68 -13.09 -14.02
C ILE A 133 0.79 -13.01 -13.58
N PRO A 134 1.76 -13.04 -14.53
CA PRO A 134 3.17 -12.86 -14.20
C PRO A 134 3.42 -11.50 -13.53
N PRO A 135 4.29 -11.45 -12.49
CA PRO A 135 4.56 -10.19 -11.78
C PRO A 135 5.07 -9.06 -12.66
N ASP A 136 5.84 -9.38 -13.72
CA ASP A 136 6.45 -8.42 -14.66
C ASP A 136 5.62 -8.13 -15.92
N GLN A 137 4.47 -8.80 -16.07
CA GLN A 137 3.55 -8.52 -17.19
C GLN A 137 2.78 -7.23 -16.93
N VAL A 138 2.81 -6.31 -17.88
CA VAL A 138 2.08 -5.02 -17.82
C VAL A 138 0.66 -5.18 -18.37
N GLU A 139 0.53 -5.82 -19.54
CA GLU A 139 -0.73 -5.98 -20.26
C GLU A 139 -1.74 -6.80 -19.44
N GLY A 140 -2.97 -6.30 -19.36
CA GLY A 140 -4.08 -6.95 -18.61
C GLY A 140 -4.01 -6.78 -17.09
N LYS A 141 -2.93 -6.17 -16.56
CA LYS A 141 -2.77 -6.03 -15.11
C LYS A 141 -3.75 -5.03 -14.51
N ALA A 142 -3.99 -3.91 -15.18
CA ALA A 142 -4.95 -2.90 -14.73
C ALA A 142 -6.39 -3.43 -14.73
N GLU A 143 -6.78 -4.16 -15.78
CA GLU A 143 -8.10 -4.82 -15.88
C GLU A 143 -8.34 -5.79 -14.71
N LEU A 144 -7.36 -6.64 -14.46
CA LEU A 144 -7.46 -7.63 -13.38
C LEU A 144 -7.47 -6.94 -12.01
N LEU A 145 -6.67 -5.89 -11.81
CA LEU A 145 -6.67 -5.12 -10.58
C LEU A 145 -8.02 -4.47 -10.31
N ILE A 146 -8.66 -3.91 -11.34
CA ILE A 146 -10.00 -3.31 -11.26
C ILE A 146 -11.05 -4.34 -10.83
N ASP A 147 -11.02 -5.56 -11.39
CA ASP A 147 -11.95 -6.63 -10.99
C ASP A 147 -11.80 -6.97 -9.49
N PHE A 148 -10.58 -7.06 -8.99
CA PHE A 148 -10.30 -7.29 -7.57
C PHE A 148 -10.74 -6.11 -6.70
N GLU A 149 -10.43 -4.88 -7.11
CA GLU A 149 -10.75 -3.66 -6.36
C GLU A 149 -12.27 -3.47 -6.24
N ASP A 150 -13.02 -3.60 -7.33
CA ASP A 150 -14.47 -3.44 -7.35
C ASP A 150 -15.15 -4.48 -6.48
N ARG A 151 -14.70 -5.74 -6.54
CA ARG A 151 -15.21 -6.79 -5.67
C ARG A 151 -14.96 -6.49 -4.21
N LEU A 152 -13.77 -6.08 -3.85
CA LEU A 152 -13.43 -5.76 -2.46
C LEU A 152 -14.04 -4.44 -1.97
N ALA A 153 -14.32 -3.49 -2.85
CA ALA A 153 -15.12 -2.32 -2.52
C ALA A 153 -16.56 -2.71 -2.17
N LEU A 154 -17.15 -3.68 -2.90
CA LEU A 154 -18.44 -4.23 -2.55
C LEU A 154 -18.42 -4.96 -1.20
N PHE A 155 -17.34 -5.69 -0.87
CA PHE A 155 -17.17 -6.27 0.48
C PHE A 155 -17.26 -5.22 1.56
N ASP A 156 -16.58 -4.07 1.39
CA ASP A 156 -16.64 -2.97 2.36
C ASP A 156 -18.07 -2.42 2.49
N CYS A 157 -18.80 -2.25 1.37
CA CYS A 157 -20.18 -1.79 1.40
C CYS A 157 -21.13 -2.77 2.12
N LEU A 158 -20.85 -4.07 2.04
CA LEU A 158 -21.60 -5.13 2.72
C LEU A 158 -21.08 -5.46 4.12
N ILE A 159 -20.05 -4.77 4.60
CA ILE A 159 -19.42 -5.00 5.90
C ILE A 159 -18.89 -6.44 6.04
N LEU A 160 -18.43 -7.03 4.93
CA LEU A 160 -17.88 -8.38 4.91
C LEU A 160 -16.39 -8.37 5.33
N CYS A 161 -16.02 -9.37 6.11
CA CYS A 161 -14.63 -9.56 6.50
C CYS A 161 -13.77 -9.98 5.30
N ARG A 162 -12.68 -9.25 5.05
CA ARG A 162 -11.75 -9.50 3.92
C ARG A 162 -11.01 -10.84 4.01
N PHE A 163 -10.94 -11.46 5.18
CA PHE A 163 -10.38 -12.81 5.31
C PHE A 163 -11.23 -13.88 4.60
N TYR A 164 -12.51 -13.61 4.38
CA TYR A 164 -13.42 -14.50 3.63
C TYR A 164 -13.53 -14.18 2.13
N ARG A 165 -12.68 -13.28 1.58
CA ARG A 165 -12.73 -12.85 0.18
C ARG A 165 -12.60 -13.97 -0.84
N ASP A 166 -11.98 -15.09 -0.46
CA ASP A 166 -11.83 -16.26 -1.35
C ASP A 166 -13.06 -17.17 -1.32
N MET A 167 -13.95 -16.98 -0.35
CA MET A 167 -15.21 -17.73 -0.22
C MET A 167 -16.38 -17.05 -0.95
N TYR A 168 -16.29 -15.73 -1.18
CA TYR A 168 -17.34 -14.96 -1.83
C TYR A 168 -16.84 -14.46 -3.19
N THR A 169 -17.05 -15.27 -4.22
CA THR A 169 -16.83 -14.87 -5.60
C THR A 169 -17.96 -13.92 -6.04
N TRP A 170 -17.93 -13.46 -7.29
CA TRP A 170 -19.01 -12.64 -7.83
C TRP A 170 -20.36 -13.36 -7.83
N GLU A 171 -20.37 -14.69 -7.98
CA GLU A 171 -21.60 -15.50 -7.99
C GLU A 171 -22.23 -15.56 -6.59
N GLU A 172 -21.46 -15.91 -5.56
CA GLU A 172 -21.95 -15.94 -4.17
C GLU A 172 -22.42 -14.56 -3.71
N LEU A 173 -21.71 -13.49 -4.09
CA LEU A 173 -22.14 -12.12 -3.80
C LEU A 173 -23.48 -11.80 -4.47
N GLY A 174 -23.68 -12.25 -5.72
CA GLY A 174 -24.96 -12.09 -6.43
C GLY A 174 -26.12 -12.81 -5.72
N GLN A 175 -25.89 -14.03 -5.29
CA GLN A 175 -26.87 -14.80 -4.51
C GLN A 175 -27.18 -14.12 -3.17
N LEU A 176 -26.14 -13.68 -2.44
CA LEU A 176 -26.30 -12.97 -1.18
C LEU A 176 -27.13 -11.68 -1.35
N MET A 177 -26.81 -10.87 -2.35
CA MET A 177 -27.55 -9.65 -2.66
C MET A 177 -29.01 -9.93 -2.98
N THR A 178 -29.28 -10.97 -3.76
CA THR A 178 -30.65 -11.41 -4.09
C THR A 178 -31.44 -11.79 -2.83
N CYS A 179 -30.81 -12.57 -1.94
CA CYS A 179 -31.45 -12.97 -0.67
C CYS A 179 -31.71 -11.78 0.27
N LEU A 180 -30.79 -10.82 0.35
CA LEU A 180 -30.89 -9.70 1.28
C LEU A 180 -31.82 -8.59 0.80
N THR A 181 -31.85 -8.33 -0.50
CA THR A 181 -32.52 -7.13 -1.05
C THR A 181 -33.69 -7.45 -1.96
N GLY A 182 -33.85 -8.70 -2.39
CA GLY A 182 -34.79 -9.10 -3.44
C GLY A 182 -34.38 -8.64 -4.85
N ALA A 183 -33.31 -7.82 -4.97
CA ALA A 183 -32.79 -7.36 -6.25
C ALA A 183 -31.72 -8.35 -6.73
N GLY A 184 -31.99 -9.09 -7.78
CA GLY A 184 -30.98 -9.94 -8.42
C GLY A 184 -29.83 -9.11 -8.94
N GLY A 185 -28.58 -9.61 -8.78
CA GLY A 185 -27.40 -8.97 -9.30
C GLY A 185 -26.54 -9.97 -10.08
N ASP A 186 -26.44 -9.79 -11.39
CA ASP A 186 -25.40 -10.45 -12.16
C ASP A 186 -24.02 -9.82 -11.88
N LYS A 187 -22.96 -10.49 -12.30
CA LYS A 187 -21.57 -9.99 -12.11
C LYS A 187 -21.42 -8.55 -12.60
N ALA A 188 -21.98 -8.20 -13.75
CA ALA A 188 -21.83 -6.88 -14.35
C ALA A 188 -22.53 -5.78 -13.51
N ALA A 189 -23.71 -6.09 -12.95
CA ALA A 189 -24.41 -5.18 -12.04
C ALA A 189 -23.62 -4.96 -10.75
N LEU A 190 -23.07 -6.01 -10.16
CA LEU A 190 -22.26 -5.94 -8.95
C LEU A 190 -20.94 -5.20 -9.18
N GLN A 191 -20.27 -5.42 -10.33
CA GLN A 191 -19.07 -4.66 -10.72
C GLN A 191 -19.39 -3.17 -10.83
N ARG A 192 -20.51 -2.78 -11.44
CA ARG A 192 -20.92 -1.36 -11.50
C ARG A 192 -21.12 -0.75 -10.11
N LEU A 193 -21.68 -1.51 -9.14
CA LEU A 193 -21.81 -1.04 -7.77
C LEU A 193 -20.44 -0.85 -7.09
N GLY A 194 -19.54 -1.82 -7.22
CA GLY A 194 -18.17 -1.71 -6.71
C GLY A 194 -17.41 -0.53 -7.34
N ALA A 195 -17.46 -0.42 -8.66
CA ALA A 195 -16.87 0.70 -9.39
C ALA A 195 -17.44 2.06 -8.95
N ARG A 196 -18.76 2.12 -8.67
CA ARG A 196 -19.38 3.36 -8.14
C ARG A 196 -18.85 3.73 -6.76
N ALA A 197 -18.65 2.75 -5.87
CA ALA A 197 -18.04 2.99 -4.55
C ALA A 197 -16.60 3.50 -4.67
N VAL A 198 -15.80 2.92 -5.56
CA VAL A 198 -14.43 3.39 -5.86
C VAL A 198 -14.46 4.82 -6.41
N GLN A 199 -15.36 5.10 -7.35
CA GLN A 199 -15.52 6.43 -7.95
C GLN A 199 -15.91 7.49 -6.91
N LEU A 200 -16.87 7.20 -6.03
CA LEU A 200 -17.26 8.12 -4.96
C LEU A 200 -16.12 8.41 -3.99
N THR A 201 -15.33 7.37 -3.67
CA THR A 201 -14.14 7.53 -2.83
C THR A 201 -13.10 8.42 -3.51
N ARG A 202 -12.90 8.25 -4.83
CA ARG A 202 -12.01 9.11 -5.63
C ARG A 202 -12.48 10.56 -5.64
N GLU A 203 -13.75 10.80 -5.93
CA GLU A 203 -14.36 12.13 -5.94
C GLU A 203 -14.24 12.84 -4.59
N PHE A 204 -14.45 12.09 -3.49
CA PHE A 204 -14.26 12.60 -2.14
C PHE A 204 -12.80 13.03 -1.93
N ASN A 205 -11.84 12.14 -2.22
CA ASN A 205 -10.43 12.43 -2.00
C ASN A 205 -9.92 13.62 -2.83
N LEU A 206 -10.38 13.78 -4.08
CA LEU A 206 -10.04 14.94 -4.91
C LEU A 206 -10.54 16.24 -4.30
N ARG A 207 -11.75 16.25 -3.71
CA ARG A 207 -12.29 17.43 -2.99
C ARG A 207 -11.51 17.72 -1.72
N GLU A 208 -10.98 16.68 -1.06
CA GLU A 208 -10.12 16.83 0.14
C GLU A 208 -8.65 17.15 -0.20
N GLY A 209 -8.34 17.44 -1.48
CA GLY A 209 -7.03 17.92 -1.90
C GLY A 209 -6.05 16.83 -2.37
N LEU A 210 -6.49 15.58 -2.56
CA LEU A 210 -5.69 14.60 -3.29
C LEU A 210 -5.52 15.07 -4.73
N THR A 211 -4.31 14.94 -5.27
CA THR A 211 -4.03 15.21 -6.68
C THR A 211 -3.65 13.93 -7.42
N PRO A 212 -3.91 13.85 -8.74
CA PRO A 212 -3.50 12.69 -9.54
C PRO A 212 -2.00 12.37 -9.45
N ASP A 213 -1.14 13.37 -9.29
CA ASP A 213 0.32 13.18 -9.13
C ASP A 213 0.73 12.40 -7.89
N GLN A 214 -0.17 12.25 -6.92
CA GLN A 214 0.07 11.44 -5.74
C GLN A 214 -0.16 9.94 -5.99
N ASP A 215 -0.72 9.57 -7.15
CA ASP A 215 -0.90 8.18 -7.57
C ASP A 215 0.40 7.65 -8.19
N ARG A 216 1.44 7.62 -7.40
CA ARG A 216 2.79 7.17 -7.79
C ARG A 216 3.49 6.44 -6.66
N LEU A 217 4.46 5.62 -7.03
CA LEU A 217 5.36 4.99 -6.08
C LEU A 217 6.50 5.93 -5.67
N PRO A 218 7.10 5.71 -4.47
CA PRO A 218 8.34 6.37 -4.08
C PRO A 218 9.45 6.08 -5.10
N ARG A 219 10.25 7.11 -5.40
CA ARG A 219 11.33 7.03 -6.41
C ARG A 219 12.33 5.90 -6.15
N ARG A 220 12.59 5.58 -4.89
CA ARG A 220 13.49 4.50 -4.48
C ARG A 220 13.10 3.16 -5.10
N LEU A 221 11.80 2.83 -5.17
CA LEU A 221 11.31 1.55 -5.68
C LEU A 221 11.48 1.38 -7.20
N THR A 222 11.67 2.46 -7.95
CA THR A 222 11.95 2.41 -9.39
C THR A 222 13.42 2.63 -9.73
N ARG A 223 14.26 3.04 -8.76
CA ARG A 223 15.69 3.32 -8.95
C ARG A 223 16.59 2.19 -8.45
N GLU A 224 16.17 1.49 -7.41
CA GLU A 224 16.97 0.46 -6.76
C GLU A 224 16.42 -0.93 -7.08
N ALA A 225 17.27 -1.84 -7.54
CA ALA A 225 16.92 -3.25 -7.69
C ALA A 225 16.97 -3.98 -6.35
N LEU A 226 16.26 -5.11 -6.25
CA LEU A 226 16.42 -6.06 -5.16
C LEU A 226 17.78 -6.79 -5.27
N PRO A 227 18.29 -7.37 -4.17
CA PRO A 227 19.55 -8.11 -4.19
C PRO A 227 19.57 -9.28 -5.18
N ASP A 228 18.41 -9.83 -5.53
CA ASP A 228 18.26 -10.89 -6.52
C ASP A 228 18.13 -10.38 -7.98
N GLY A 229 18.27 -9.07 -8.18
CA GLY A 229 18.23 -8.41 -9.48
C GLY A 229 16.83 -8.01 -9.97
N ARG A 230 15.75 -8.40 -9.29
CA ARG A 230 14.40 -7.95 -9.65
C ARG A 230 14.29 -6.44 -9.47
N SER A 231 13.61 -5.79 -10.41
CA SER A 231 13.44 -4.33 -10.44
C SER A 231 12.10 -3.95 -11.06
N LEU A 232 11.64 -2.76 -10.73
CA LEU A 232 10.44 -2.18 -11.33
C LEU A 232 10.87 -0.98 -12.19
N LYS A 233 10.67 -1.07 -13.50
CA LYS A 233 10.95 0.03 -14.41
C LYS A 233 9.88 1.12 -14.28
N LYS A 234 10.33 2.37 -14.26
CA LYS A 234 9.42 3.53 -14.17
C LYS A 234 8.41 3.52 -15.31
N GLU A 235 8.84 3.24 -16.53
CA GLU A 235 8.00 3.22 -17.74
C GLU A 235 6.90 2.14 -17.65
N ALA A 236 7.22 0.98 -17.10
CA ALA A 236 6.24 -0.08 -16.87
C ALA A 236 5.18 0.35 -15.84
N MET A 237 5.62 1.00 -14.76
CA MET A 237 4.72 1.51 -13.74
C MET A 237 3.81 2.62 -14.28
N ASP A 238 4.37 3.58 -15.01
CA ASP A 238 3.63 4.70 -15.60
C ASP A 238 2.56 4.18 -16.58
N ARG A 239 2.91 3.16 -17.40
CA ARG A 239 1.98 2.51 -18.33
C ARG A 239 0.82 1.82 -17.58
N MET A 240 1.11 1.06 -16.52
CA MET A 240 0.07 0.42 -15.71
C MET A 240 -0.88 1.44 -15.08
N VAL A 241 -0.36 2.55 -14.56
CA VAL A 241 -1.18 3.64 -14.01
C VAL A 241 -2.03 4.30 -15.09
N ALA A 242 -1.45 4.58 -16.27
CA ALA A 242 -2.19 5.16 -17.40
C ALA A 242 -3.33 4.23 -17.86
N ASP A 243 -3.07 2.91 -17.97
CA ASP A 243 -4.10 1.93 -18.31
C ASP A 243 -5.22 1.88 -17.26
N TYR A 244 -4.87 1.89 -15.98
CA TYR A 244 -5.85 1.95 -14.89
C TYR A 244 -6.73 3.21 -14.99
N TYR A 245 -6.12 4.39 -15.18
CA TYR A 245 -6.85 5.64 -15.34
C TYR A 245 -7.79 5.63 -16.55
N ARG A 246 -7.31 5.16 -17.70
CA ARG A 246 -8.10 5.02 -18.92
C ARG A 246 -9.32 4.12 -18.70
N LEU A 247 -9.13 2.97 -18.02
CA LEU A 247 -10.19 2.01 -17.75
C LEU A 247 -11.20 2.54 -16.72
N ARG A 248 -10.75 3.33 -15.74
CA ARG A 248 -11.63 4.02 -14.79
C ARG A 248 -12.33 5.25 -15.39
N GLY A 249 -11.95 5.71 -16.58
CA GLY A 249 -12.43 6.96 -17.15
C GLY A 249 -11.96 8.20 -16.39
N TRP A 250 -10.81 8.13 -15.74
CA TRP A 250 -10.20 9.25 -15.01
C TRP A 250 -9.24 10.05 -15.87
N ASN A 251 -9.07 11.35 -15.58
CA ASN A 251 -8.05 12.16 -16.22
C ASN A 251 -6.66 11.73 -15.73
N ALA A 252 -5.76 11.46 -16.64
CA ALA A 252 -4.39 11.08 -16.32
C ALA A 252 -3.65 12.21 -15.57
N PRO A 253 -2.67 11.88 -14.72
CA PRO A 253 -1.78 12.86 -14.12
C PRO A 253 -1.07 13.69 -15.21
N GLU A 254 -0.96 15.00 -15.01
CA GLU A 254 -0.35 15.91 -15.98
C GLU A 254 1.14 15.59 -16.26
N ASN A 255 1.82 14.94 -15.32
CA ASN A 255 3.24 14.60 -15.39
C ASN A 255 3.55 13.22 -16.03
N SER A 256 2.57 12.54 -16.63
CA SER A 256 2.83 11.27 -17.33
C SER A 256 3.48 11.43 -18.71
N THR A 257 3.63 12.67 -19.20
CA THR A 257 4.13 12.99 -20.55
C THR A 257 5.33 13.95 -20.58
N ALA A 258 5.90 14.33 -19.45
CA ALA A 258 7.03 15.26 -19.41
C ALA A 258 8.27 14.57 -18.83
N GLU A 259 9.02 13.95 -19.75
CA GLU A 259 10.48 13.98 -19.90
C GLU A 259 10.86 12.94 -20.96
N VAL A 260 11.01 13.41 -22.19
CA VAL A 260 11.77 12.77 -23.26
C VAL A 260 13.25 13.01 -22.99
#